data_5b60bf047444ee14bb166e24a2c59ed3
#
_entry.id   5b60bf047444ee14bb166e24a2c59ed3
#
_cell.length_a   1.000
_cell.length_b   1.000
_cell.length_c   1.000
_cell.angle_alpha   90.00
_cell.angle_beta   90.00
_cell.angle_gamma   90.00
#
_symmetry.space_group_name_H-M   'P 1'
#
loop_
_entity.id
_entity.type
_entity.pdbx_description
1 polymer ?
#
loop_
_entity_poly.entity_id
_entity_poly.type
_entity_poly.pdbx_seq_one_letter_code
_entity_poly.pdbx_strand_id
1 'polypeptide(L)'
;NIGSTKGVVRALRYEVTRQKNRLKRGGEIVQETRHYDDDRGVTVTLREKEEEKDYRYFEEADIPVLRTTEFKDDVHVPELPRERRARFEDEYGVSDEVAEKLTSRKAVADFYEGVAARVDADLAATWVADELLRELNYRDMDVTAIDAQEFAALVELVAEDELTDANAVEALRAALDEGRAPVDVVEENDLRKADEDVTVEATREAVEENPEAVEDYLGGDEEAINYLVGQVMSKTGGSADPAVVNDVLRQEIAEAKE
;
A
#
# COMPACT_ATOMS: atom_id res chain seq x y z
N ASN A 1 -7.83 18.05 -24.73
CA ASN A 1 -8.04 16.60 -24.80
C ASN A 1 -6.69 15.87 -24.83
N ILE A 2 -6.11 15.66 -23.67
CA ILE A 2 -4.88 14.88 -23.49
C ILE A 2 -5.19 13.82 -22.46
N GLY A 3 -5.09 12.54 -22.83
CA GLY A 3 -5.55 11.40 -22.02
C GLY A 3 -4.62 10.98 -20.87
N SER A 4 -3.43 11.60 -20.74
CA SER A 4 -2.46 11.20 -19.70
C SER A 4 -1.55 12.35 -19.29
N THR A 5 -1.05 12.30 -18.05
CA THR A 5 -0.03 13.25 -17.54
C THR A 5 1.24 13.23 -18.39
N LYS A 6 1.67 12.05 -18.84
CA LYS A 6 2.81 11.91 -19.76
C LYS A 6 2.54 12.60 -21.10
N GLY A 7 1.32 12.51 -21.61
CA GLY A 7 0.88 13.21 -22.82
C GLY A 7 0.97 14.72 -22.66
N VAL A 8 0.54 15.27 -21.52
CA VAL A 8 0.67 16.71 -21.21
C VAL A 8 2.12 17.16 -21.27
N VAL A 9 3.03 16.44 -20.61
CA VAL A 9 4.46 16.79 -20.62
C VAL A 9 5.03 16.76 -22.05
N ARG A 10 4.68 15.76 -22.85
CA ARG A 10 5.13 15.65 -24.26
C ARG A 10 4.58 16.80 -25.12
N ALA A 11 3.29 17.08 -25.00
CA ALA A 11 2.63 18.18 -25.71
C ALA A 11 3.28 19.52 -25.40
N LEU A 12 3.54 19.82 -24.12
CA LEU A 12 4.20 21.06 -23.71
C LEU A 12 5.64 21.15 -24.24
N ARG A 13 6.40 20.08 -24.19
CA ARG A 13 7.78 20.06 -24.75
C ARG A 13 7.77 20.29 -26.26
N TYR A 14 6.84 19.69 -26.96
CA TYR A 14 6.68 19.91 -28.39
C TYR A 14 6.31 21.37 -28.67
N GLU A 15 5.34 21.94 -27.96
CA GLU A 15 4.91 23.34 -28.12
C GLU A 15 6.06 24.34 -27.85
N VAL A 16 6.82 24.15 -26.80
CA VAL A 16 8.00 25.00 -26.54
C VAL A 16 8.97 24.97 -27.71
N THR A 17 9.21 23.80 -28.27
CA THR A 17 10.12 23.64 -29.42
C THR A 17 9.54 24.29 -30.69
N ARG A 18 8.24 24.05 -30.96
CA ARG A 18 7.53 24.62 -32.10
C ARG A 18 7.55 26.16 -32.07
N GLN A 19 7.17 26.72 -30.93
CA GLN A 19 7.10 28.18 -30.76
C GLN A 19 8.50 28.82 -30.88
N LYS A 20 9.53 28.25 -30.24
CA LYS A 20 10.92 28.71 -30.40
C LYS A 20 11.36 28.70 -31.87
N ASN A 21 11.03 27.66 -32.60
CA ASN A 21 11.42 27.56 -34.02
C ASN A 21 10.66 28.57 -34.88
N ARG A 22 9.37 28.82 -34.59
CA ARG A 22 8.57 29.81 -35.31
C ARG A 22 9.13 31.25 -35.09
N LEU A 23 9.41 31.59 -33.84
CA LEU A 23 10.03 32.89 -33.50
C LEU A 23 11.42 33.06 -34.11
N LYS A 24 12.27 32.05 -34.10
CA LYS A 24 13.59 32.09 -34.74
C LYS A 24 13.54 32.35 -36.26
N ARG A 25 12.44 31.94 -36.90
CA ARG A 25 12.19 32.19 -38.34
C ARG A 25 11.48 33.52 -38.62
N GLY A 26 11.32 34.38 -37.60
CA GLY A 26 10.62 35.66 -37.75
C GLY A 26 9.10 35.57 -37.81
N GLY A 27 8.51 34.44 -37.48
CA GLY A 27 7.05 34.28 -37.42
C GLY A 27 6.50 34.71 -36.05
N GLU A 28 5.21 35.00 -36.02
CA GLU A 28 4.48 35.37 -34.81
C GLU A 28 3.78 34.15 -34.20
N ILE A 29 3.61 34.17 -32.87
CA ILE A 29 2.79 33.19 -32.13
C ILE A 29 1.41 33.80 -31.93
N VAL A 30 0.41 33.17 -32.51
CA VAL A 30 -1.01 33.51 -32.32
C VAL A 30 -1.62 32.66 -31.22
N GLN A 31 -2.65 33.16 -30.56
CA GLN A 31 -3.40 32.41 -29.58
C GLN A 31 -4.33 31.43 -30.31
N GLU A 32 -4.12 30.16 -30.08
CA GLU A 32 -4.84 29.07 -30.76
C GLU A 32 -5.13 27.92 -29.79
N THR A 33 -6.23 27.21 -30.03
CA THR A 33 -6.49 25.91 -29.41
C THR A 33 -5.84 24.85 -30.28
N ARG A 34 -5.05 23.99 -29.64
CA ARG A 34 -4.34 22.89 -30.32
C ARG A 34 -4.77 21.54 -29.75
N HIS A 35 -4.83 20.55 -30.60
CA HIS A 35 -5.04 19.17 -30.24
C HIS A 35 -3.67 18.46 -30.16
N TYR A 36 -3.48 17.63 -29.16
CA TYR A 36 -2.31 16.76 -29.09
C TYR A 36 -2.62 15.41 -29.74
N ASP A 37 -1.86 15.08 -30.77
CA ASP A 37 -1.87 13.79 -31.45
C ASP A 37 -0.82 12.90 -30.79
N ASP A 38 -1.29 11.94 -29.96
CA ASP A 38 -0.41 11.11 -29.13
C ASP A 38 0.40 10.12 -30.00
N ASP A 39 -0.19 9.64 -31.10
CA ASP A 39 0.48 8.70 -32.02
C ASP A 39 1.66 9.36 -32.73
N ARG A 40 1.51 10.61 -33.12
CA ARG A 40 2.54 11.39 -33.82
C ARG A 40 3.42 12.19 -32.87
N GLY A 41 3.02 12.34 -31.62
CA GLY A 41 3.72 13.14 -30.61
C GLY A 41 3.77 14.64 -30.93
N VAL A 42 2.78 15.17 -31.63
CA VAL A 42 2.75 16.56 -32.10
C VAL A 42 1.45 17.24 -31.70
N THR A 43 1.44 18.58 -31.69
CA THR A 43 0.21 19.34 -31.57
C THR A 43 -0.24 19.86 -32.93
N VAL A 44 -1.55 19.85 -33.16
CA VAL A 44 -2.19 20.33 -34.40
C VAL A 44 -3.16 21.45 -34.06
N THR A 45 -3.18 22.51 -34.84
CA THR A 45 -4.13 23.62 -34.65
C THR A 45 -5.56 23.15 -34.91
N LEU A 46 -6.43 23.34 -33.93
CA LEU A 46 -7.88 23.10 -34.11
C LEU A 46 -8.61 24.36 -34.54
N ARG A 47 -8.36 25.47 -33.84
CA ARG A 47 -8.93 26.77 -34.13
C ARG A 47 -8.04 27.87 -33.60
N GLU A 48 -7.99 28.98 -34.28
CA GLU A 48 -7.44 30.22 -33.74
C GLU A 48 -8.48 30.83 -32.79
N LYS A 49 -8.00 31.35 -31.66
CA LYS A 49 -8.81 32.12 -30.73
C LYS A 49 -8.72 33.56 -31.15
N GLU A 50 -9.83 34.09 -31.62
CA GLU A 50 -10.00 35.50 -31.72
C GLU A 50 -10.03 36.13 -30.33
N GLU A 51 -9.77 37.42 -30.17
CA GLU A 51 -9.60 38.10 -28.90
C GLU A 51 -10.72 37.82 -27.89
N GLU A 52 -10.46 37.87 -26.59
CA GLU A 52 -11.42 37.64 -25.47
C GLU A 52 -12.75 38.38 -25.61
N LYS A 53 -12.80 39.42 -26.45
CA LYS A 53 -14.00 40.21 -26.74
C LYS A 53 -15.12 39.43 -27.46
N ASP A 54 -14.82 38.29 -28.04
CA ASP A 54 -15.84 37.46 -28.74
C ASP A 54 -16.64 36.56 -27.79
N TYR A 55 -16.20 36.35 -26.59
CA TYR A 55 -16.99 35.70 -25.56
C TYR A 55 -17.89 36.74 -24.91
N ARG A 56 -19.07 36.94 -25.46
CA ARG A 56 -20.12 37.78 -24.87
C ARG A 56 -20.72 37.02 -23.69
N TYR A 57 -20.09 37.16 -22.50
CA TYR A 57 -20.68 36.69 -21.27
C TYR A 57 -21.89 37.52 -20.93
N PHE A 58 -23.07 37.00 -21.19
CA PHE A 58 -24.34 37.55 -20.77
C PHE A 58 -25.03 36.52 -19.85
N GLU A 59 -25.90 37.03 -18.99
CA GLU A 59 -26.65 36.17 -18.08
C GLU A 59 -27.50 35.17 -18.89
N GLU A 60 -27.50 33.91 -18.50
CA GLU A 60 -28.33 32.87 -19.09
C GLU A 60 -29.80 33.14 -18.70
N ALA A 61 -30.66 33.26 -19.68
CA ALA A 61 -32.07 33.66 -19.47
C ALA A 61 -32.86 32.65 -18.62
N ASP A 62 -32.44 31.36 -18.68
CA ASP A 62 -33.12 30.26 -18.00
C ASP A 62 -32.53 29.96 -16.60
N ILE A 63 -31.44 30.61 -16.21
CA ILE A 63 -30.78 30.39 -14.93
C ILE A 63 -30.88 31.67 -14.08
N PRO A 64 -31.64 31.68 -12.99
CA PRO A 64 -31.70 32.83 -12.09
C PRO A 64 -30.37 33.08 -11.37
N VAL A 65 -30.17 34.33 -10.96
CA VAL A 65 -28.98 34.69 -10.17
C VAL A 65 -28.93 33.87 -8.90
N LEU A 66 -27.87 33.04 -8.76
CA LEU A 66 -27.61 32.25 -7.57
C LEU A 66 -26.92 33.12 -6.51
N ARG A 67 -27.56 33.32 -5.38
CA ARG A 67 -27.01 34.03 -4.23
C ARG A 67 -26.28 33.04 -3.33
N THR A 68 -25.03 32.75 -3.68
CA THR A 68 -24.21 31.75 -2.97
C THR A 68 -23.93 32.08 -1.50
N THR A 69 -24.05 33.35 -1.11
CA THR A 69 -23.91 33.79 0.27
C THR A 69 -24.96 33.18 1.21
N GLU A 70 -26.14 32.82 0.68
CA GLU A 70 -27.23 32.22 1.46
C GLU A 70 -26.94 30.77 1.83
N PHE A 71 -26.03 30.09 1.10
CA PHE A 71 -25.67 28.69 1.29
C PHE A 71 -24.28 28.51 1.91
N LYS A 72 -23.53 29.59 2.08
CA LYS A 72 -22.12 29.51 2.49
C LYS A 72 -21.96 28.87 3.86
N ASP A 73 -22.86 29.13 4.77
CA ASP A 73 -22.78 28.64 6.15
C ASP A 73 -23.26 27.17 6.26
N ASP A 74 -24.00 26.68 5.24
CA ASP A 74 -24.47 25.31 5.16
C ASP A 74 -23.46 24.37 4.45
N VAL A 75 -22.43 24.93 3.83
CA VAL A 75 -21.40 24.14 3.11
C VAL A 75 -20.31 23.73 4.07
N HIS A 76 -20.34 22.46 4.45
CA HIS A 76 -19.21 21.84 5.16
C HIS A 76 -18.12 21.44 4.17
N VAL A 77 -16.95 22.04 4.29
CA VAL A 77 -15.76 21.63 3.55
C VAL A 77 -15.11 20.49 4.32
N PRO A 78 -15.04 19.27 3.77
CA PRO A 78 -14.37 18.17 4.45
C PRO A 78 -12.86 18.43 4.54
N GLU A 79 -12.19 17.74 5.46
CA GLU A 79 -10.74 17.76 5.55
C GLU A 79 -10.10 17.45 4.20
N LEU A 80 -9.20 18.31 3.75
CA LEU A 80 -8.52 18.14 2.47
C LEU A 80 -7.38 17.10 2.59
N PRO A 81 -7.02 16.40 1.50
CA PRO A 81 -5.95 15.39 1.54
C PRO A 81 -4.63 15.91 2.12
N ARG A 82 -4.27 17.17 1.83
CA ARG A 82 -3.06 17.80 2.37
C ARG A 82 -3.13 18.01 3.88
N GLU A 83 -4.28 18.42 4.38
CA GLU A 83 -4.51 18.62 5.81
C GLU A 83 -4.49 17.29 6.55
N ARG A 84 -5.14 16.28 5.97
CA ARG A 84 -5.17 14.92 6.50
C ARG A 84 -3.78 14.28 6.54
N ARG A 85 -2.95 14.50 5.50
CA ARG A 85 -1.56 14.06 5.47
C ARG A 85 -0.75 14.67 6.61
N ALA A 86 -0.82 16.00 6.79
CA ALA A 86 -0.15 16.68 7.90
C ALA A 86 -0.63 16.21 9.26
N ARG A 87 -1.94 15.91 9.39
CA ARG A 87 -2.51 15.35 10.61
C ARG A 87 -2.01 13.93 10.88
N PHE A 88 -1.88 13.10 9.85
CA PHE A 88 -1.34 11.74 10.01
C PHE A 88 0.12 11.75 10.49
N GLU A 89 0.94 12.68 9.98
CA GLU A 89 2.30 12.89 10.46
C GLU A 89 2.33 13.35 11.93
N ASP A 90 1.44 14.28 12.31
CA ASP A 90 1.41 14.90 13.65
C ASP A 90 0.75 14.00 14.70
N GLU A 91 -0.39 13.39 14.39
CA GLU A 91 -1.17 12.59 15.35
C GLU A 91 -0.72 11.14 15.46
N TYR A 92 -0.34 10.53 14.33
CA TYR A 92 0.03 9.11 14.27
C TYR A 92 1.54 8.88 14.17
N GLY A 93 2.34 9.94 13.98
CA GLY A 93 3.80 9.85 13.94
C GLY A 93 4.37 9.17 12.70
N VAL A 94 3.55 8.89 11.67
CA VAL A 94 4.00 8.24 10.45
C VAL A 94 4.87 9.15 9.60
N SER A 95 5.78 8.58 8.79
CA SER A 95 6.62 9.36 7.89
C SER A 95 5.81 10.01 6.76
N ASP A 96 6.34 11.11 6.18
CA ASP A 96 5.74 11.82 5.04
C ASP A 96 5.42 10.87 3.86
N GLU A 97 6.30 9.91 3.56
CA GLU A 97 6.09 8.90 2.51
C GLU A 97 4.90 7.97 2.82
N VAL A 98 4.80 7.51 4.05
CA VAL A 98 3.69 6.64 4.51
C VAL A 98 2.39 7.43 4.54
N ALA A 99 2.40 8.66 5.07
CA ALA A 99 1.24 9.55 5.07
C ALA A 99 0.73 9.83 3.64
N GLU A 100 1.64 9.99 2.66
CA GLU A 100 1.27 10.14 1.26
C GLU A 100 0.58 8.90 0.69
N LYS A 101 1.10 7.71 0.95
CA LYS A 101 0.47 6.45 0.54
C LYS A 101 -0.92 6.31 1.14
N LEU A 102 -1.06 6.52 2.45
CA LEU A 102 -2.32 6.38 3.19
C LEU A 102 -3.36 7.42 2.77
N THR A 103 -2.95 8.65 2.40
CA THR A 103 -3.88 9.72 1.97
C THR A 103 -4.06 9.82 0.46
N SER A 104 -3.48 8.90 -0.31
CA SER A 104 -3.59 8.87 -1.78
C SER A 104 -5.03 8.79 -2.28
N ARG A 105 -5.91 8.15 -1.53
CA ARG A 105 -7.35 8.03 -1.76
C ARG A 105 -8.10 8.18 -0.44
N LYS A 106 -9.23 8.90 -0.45
CA LYS A 106 -10.07 9.08 0.74
C LYS A 106 -10.43 7.75 1.42
N ALA A 107 -10.82 6.75 0.63
CA ALA A 107 -11.21 5.44 1.15
C ALA A 107 -10.06 4.73 1.89
N VAL A 108 -8.82 4.86 1.40
CA VAL A 108 -7.63 4.30 2.07
C VAL A 108 -7.38 5.00 3.40
N ALA A 109 -7.50 6.33 3.41
CA ALA A 109 -7.29 7.10 4.63
C ALA A 109 -8.37 6.81 5.69
N ASP A 110 -9.64 6.70 5.27
CA ASP A 110 -10.75 6.33 6.17
C ASP A 110 -10.56 4.91 6.71
N PHE A 111 -10.09 3.99 5.87
CA PHE A 111 -9.77 2.61 6.25
C PHE A 111 -8.64 2.55 7.29
N TYR A 112 -7.53 3.26 7.03
CA TYR A 112 -6.42 3.33 7.97
C TYR A 112 -6.85 3.86 9.33
N GLU A 113 -7.62 4.94 9.40
CA GLU A 113 -8.14 5.47 10.66
C GLU A 113 -9.03 4.46 11.39
N GLY A 114 -9.82 3.68 10.65
CA GLY A 114 -10.62 2.59 11.22
C GLY A 114 -9.76 1.50 11.87
N VAL A 115 -8.61 1.18 11.27
CA VAL A 115 -7.66 0.20 11.82
C VAL A 115 -6.88 0.81 13.00
N ALA A 116 -6.35 2.03 12.86
CA ALA A 116 -5.58 2.73 13.89
C ALA A 116 -6.40 3.06 15.15
N ALA A 117 -7.72 3.01 15.06
CA ALA A 117 -8.59 3.13 16.23
C ALA A 117 -8.57 1.90 17.15
N ARG A 118 -8.07 0.76 16.69
CA ARG A 118 -8.04 -0.52 17.42
C ARG A 118 -6.64 -1.01 17.76
N VAL A 119 -5.67 -0.74 16.91
CA VAL A 119 -4.28 -1.17 17.10
C VAL A 119 -3.35 0.04 17.11
N ASP A 120 -2.09 -0.19 17.48
CA ASP A 120 -1.07 0.86 17.42
C ASP A 120 -0.99 1.48 16.01
N ALA A 121 -0.91 2.80 15.94
CA ALA A 121 -1.01 3.53 14.69
C ALA A 121 0.14 3.25 13.71
N ASP A 122 1.35 2.98 14.23
CA ASP A 122 2.53 2.67 13.42
C ASP A 122 2.42 1.24 12.84
N LEU A 123 1.95 0.30 13.66
CA LEU A 123 1.62 -1.05 13.20
C LEU A 123 0.52 -1.03 12.15
N ALA A 124 -0.58 -0.30 12.40
CA ALA A 124 -1.66 -0.11 11.43
C ALA A 124 -1.15 0.47 10.11
N ALA A 125 -0.25 1.46 10.17
CA ALA A 125 0.33 2.09 8.99
C ALA A 125 1.15 1.10 8.15
N THR A 126 2.00 0.30 8.81
CA THR A 126 2.80 -0.75 8.15
C THR A 126 1.89 -1.76 7.46
N TRP A 127 0.90 -2.30 8.17
CA TRP A 127 -0.01 -3.31 7.63
C TRP A 127 -0.91 -2.78 6.51
N VAL A 128 -1.40 -1.54 6.62
CA VAL A 128 -2.23 -0.95 5.56
C VAL A 128 -1.37 -0.53 4.36
N ALA A 129 -0.27 0.24 4.58
CA ALA A 129 0.49 0.84 3.48
C ALA A 129 1.36 -0.17 2.72
N ASP A 130 1.89 -1.19 3.38
CA ASP A 130 2.84 -2.11 2.77
C ASP A 130 2.22 -3.48 2.47
N GLU A 131 1.42 -4.06 3.38
CA GLU A 131 0.85 -5.38 3.18
C GLU A 131 -0.49 -5.32 2.43
N LEU A 132 -1.50 -4.66 2.99
CA LEU A 132 -2.84 -4.63 2.39
C LEU A 132 -2.84 -3.99 1.00
N LEU A 133 -2.28 -2.79 0.86
CA LEU A 133 -2.28 -2.10 -0.43
C LEU A 133 -1.49 -2.88 -1.49
N ARG A 134 -0.45 -3.61 -1.13
CA ARG A 134 0.29 -4.50 -2.03
C ARG A 134 -0.61 -5.62 -2.55
N GLU A 135 -1.30 -6.32 -1.65
CA GLU A 135 -2.17 -7.45 -2.01
C GLU A 135 -3.40 -6.99 -2.82
N LEU A 136 -3.99 -5.84 -2.49
CA LEU A 136 -5.09 -5.24 -3.26
C LEU A 136 -4.65 -4.84 -4.67
N ASN A 137 -3.48 -4.17 -4.79
CA ASN A 137 -2.95 -3.77 -6.08
C ASN A 137 -2.60 -4.98 -6.97
N TYR A 138 -2.08 -6.05 -6.39
CA TYR A 138 -1.79 -7.28 -7.12
C TYR A 138 -3.06 -7.91 -7.73
N ARG A 139 -4.21 -7.78 -7.04
CA ARG A 139 -5.50 -8.33 -7.46
C ARG A 139 -6.37 -7.34 -8.23
N ASP A 140 -5.91 -6.11 -8.45
CA ASP A 140 -6.72 -5.01 -9.01
C ASP A 140 -8.02 -4.77 -8.23
N MET A 141 -7.94 -4.86 -6.90
CA MET A 141 -9.06 -4.68 -5.97
C MET A 141 -9.00 -3.30 -5.30
N ASP A 142 -10.17 -2.78 -4.91
CA ASP A 142 -10.27 -1.57 -4.09
C ASP A 142 -10.25 -1.93 -2.59
N VAL A 143 -9.88 -0.95 -1.74
CA VAL A 143 -9.81 -1.13 -0.28
C VAL A 143 -11.17 -1.50 0.35
N THR A 144 -12.27 -1.23 -0.35
CA THR A 144 -13.62 -1.63 0.06
C THR A 144 -13.89 -3.14 -0.09
N ALA A 145 -12.94 -3.90 -0.64
CA ALA A 145 -13.05 -5.35 -0.75
C ALA A 145 -12.93 -6.08 0.60
N ILE A 146 -12.44 -5.40 1.62
CA ILE A 146 -12.33 -5.92 2.98
C ILE A 146 -12.85 -4.87 3.98
N ASP A 147 -13.48 -5.30 5.06
CA ASP A 147 -13.92 -4.43 6.13
C ASP A 147 -12.75 -4.03 7.04
N ALA A 148 -12.68 -2.74 7.43
CA ALA A 148 -11.59 -2.23 8.25
C ALA A 148 -11.54 -2.86 9.65
N GLN A 149 -12.68 -3.25 10.22
CA GLN A 149 -12.74 -3.88 11.54
C GLN A 149 -12.32 -5.35 11.48
N GLU A 150 -12.66 -6.05 10.39
CA GLU A 150 -12.20 -7.41 10.14
C GLU A 150 -10.70 -7.46 9.90
N PHE A 151 -10.17 -6.49 9.14
CA PHE A 151 -8.73 -6.36 8.95
C PHE A 151 -8.00 -5.97 10.24
N ALA A 152 -8.55 -5.04 11.03
CA ALA A 152 -7.99 -4.66 12.32
C ALA A 152 -7.91 -5.86 13.29
N ALA A 153 -8.91 -6.74 13.29
CA ALA A 153 -8.89 -7.95 14.10
C ALA A 153 -7.74 -8.90 13.72
N LEU A 154 -7.38 -8.99 12.43
CA LEU A 154 -6.19 -9.75 12.01
C LEU A 154 -4.90 -9.11 12.55
N VAL A 155 -4.78 -7.77 12.44
CA VAL A 155 -3.60 -7.04 12.92
C VAL A 155 -3.50 -7.08 14.45
N GLU A 156 -4.63 -7.14 15.18
CA GLU A 156 -4.65 -7.37 16.63
C GLU A 156 -3.99 -8.69 17.01
N LEU A 157 -4.29 -9.78 16.31
CA LEU A 157 -3.64 -11.07 16.58
C LEU A 157 -2.12 -11.02 16.40
N VAL A 158 -1.64 -10.21 15.45
CA VAL A 158 -0.19 -9.98 15.28
C VAL A 158 0.35 -9.13 16.44
N ALA A 159 -0.36 -8.06 16.83
CA ALA A 159 0.02 -7.19 17.94
C ALA A 159 0.08 -7.93 19.29
N GLU A 160 -0.80 -8.90 19.48
CA GLU A 160 -0.90 -9.74 20.68
C GLU A 160 0.07 -10.93 20.65
N ASP A 161 0.88 -11.03 19.58
CA ASP A 161 1.82 -12.13 19.38
C ASP A 161 1.18 -13.52 19.23
N GLU A 162 -0.11 -13.55 18.87
CA GLU A 162 -0.86 -14.78 18.62
C GLU A 162 -0.74 -15.30 17.18
N LEU A 163 -0.23 -14.47 16.27
CA LEU A 163 -0.07 -14.80 14.85
C LEU A 163 1.27 -14.30 14.32
N THR A 164 1.95 -15.11 13.51
CA THR A 164 3.17 -14.65 12.83
C THR A 164 2.80 -13.75 11.64
N ASP A 165 3.70 -12.81 11.26
CA ASP A 165 3.49 -11.95 10.08
C ASP A 165 3.25 -12.79 8.81
N ALA A 166 3.96 -13.90 8.66
CA ALA A 166 3.81 -14.79 7.50
C ALA A 166 2.41 -15.40 7.41
N ASN A 167 1.91 -15.92 8.54
CA ASN A 167 0.57 -16.51 8.61
C ASN A 167 -0.52 -15.45 8.48
N ALA A 168 -0.29 -14.24 9.02
CA ALA A 168 -1.22 -13.13 8.85
C ALA A 168 -1.33 -12.69 7.38
N VAL A 169 -0.21 -12.64 6.65
CA VAL A 169 -0.22 -12.37 5.19
C VAL A 169 -0.91 -13.49 4.42
N GLU A 170 -0.71 -14.75 4.81
CA GLU A 170 -1.40 -15.90 4.22
C GLU A 170 -2.91 -15.81 4.43
N ALA A 171 -3.34 -15.54 5.67
CA ALA A 171 -4.75 -15.34 6.01
C ALA A 171 -5.37 -14.17 5.24
N LEU A 172 -4.66 -13.04 5.12
CA LEU A 172 -5.11 -11.90 4.35
C LEU A 172 -5.31 -12.25 2.87
N ARG A 173 -4.38 -12.97 2.27
CA ARG A 173 -4.46 -13.41 0.86
C ARG A 173 -5.67 -14.30 0.62
N ALA A 174 -5.85 -15.32 1.45
CA ALA A 174 -6.98 -16.22 1.34
C ALA A 174 -8.31 -15.48 1.57
N ALA A 175 -8.36 -14.58 2.56
CA ALA A 175 -9.53 -13.76 2.82
C ALA A 175 -9.92 -12.89 1.61
N LEU A 176 -8.96 -12.25 0.95
CA LEU A 176 -9.21 -11.44 -0.25
C LEU A 176 -9.64 -12.30 -1.45
N ASP A 177 -9.06 -13.49 -1.61
CA ASP A 177 -9.39 -14.40 -2.72
C ASP A 177 -10.79 -15.03 -2.57
N GLU A 178 -11.22 -15.27 -1.32
CA GLU A 178 -12.48 -15.95 -1.00
C GLU A 178 -13.61 -14.98 -0.60
N GLY A 179 -13.29 -13.70 -0.36
CA GLY A 179 -14.26 -12.70 0.10
C GLY A 179 -14.79 -12.98 1.52
N ARG A 180 -13.91 -13.36 2.44
CA ARG A 180 -14.21 -13.77 3.83
C ARG A 180 -13.46 -12.90 4.83
N ALA A 181 -13.86 -12.96 6.11
CA ALA A 181 -13.11 -12.32 7.18
C ALA A 181 -11.75 -13.02 7.39
N PRO A 182 -10.64 -12.27 7.51
CA PRO A 182 -9.31 -12.87 7.70
C PRO A 182 -9.19 -13.76 8.94
N VAL A 183 -9.86 -13.40 10.03
CA VAL A 183 -9.83 -14.18 11.28
C VAL A 183 -10.49 -15.54 11.10
N ASP A 184 -11.55 -15.64 10.29
CA ASP A 184 -12.19 -16.94 9.99
C ASP A 184 -11.20 -17.86 9.25
N VAL A 185 -10.37 -17.30 8.38
CA VAL A 185 -9.31 -18.06 7.69
C VAL A 185 -8.24 -18.53 8.67
N VAL A 186 -7.85 -17.67 9.62
CA VAL A 186 -6.89 -18.04 10.68
C VAL A 186 -7.39 -19.26 11.47
N GLU A 187 -8.65 -19.25 11.88
CA GLU A 187 -9.24 -20.33 12.69
C GLU A 187 -9.40 -21.62 11.89
N GLU A 188 -9.88 -21.54 10.64
CA GLU A 188 -10.08 -22.73 9.81
C GLU A 188 -8.80 -23.44 9.39
N ASN A 189 -7.74 -22.65 9.17
CA ASN A 189 -6.45 -23.19 8.71
C ASN A 189 -5.45 -23.39 9.86
N ASP A 190 -5.86 -23.19 11.11
CA ASP A 190 -5.03 -23.35 12.31
C ASP A 190 -3.69 -22.55 12.20
N LEU A 191 -3.82 -21.29 11.76
CA LEU A 191 -2.65 -20.44 11.48
C LEU A 191 -2.09 -19.72 12.72
N ARG A 192 -2.71 -19.88 13.90
CA ARG A 192 -2.20 -19.29 15.14
C ARG A 192 -0.79 -19.79 15.45
N LYS A 193 -0.04 -18.99 16.19
CA LYS A 193 1.31 -19.42 16.65
C LYS A 193 1.20 -20.75 17.38
N ALA A 194 2.15 -21.63 17.07
CA ALA A 194 2.28 -22.90 17.77
C ALA A 194 2.66 -22.67 19.23
N ASP A 195 2.11 -23.50 20.11
CA ASP A 195 2.54 -23.53 21.51
C ASP A 195 4.04 -23.79 21.61
N GLU A 196 4.68 -23.26 22.66
CA GLU A 196 6.11 -23.41 22.89
C GLU A 196 6.54 -24.89 22.92
N ASP A 197 5.74 -25.75 23.55
CA ASP A 197 5.98 -27.20 23.58
C ASP A 197 6.03 -27.84 22.19
N VAL A 198 5.13 -27.43 21.27
CA VAL A 198 5.08 -27.91 19.89
C VAL A 198 6.31 -27.41 19.11
N THR A 199 6.70 -26.15 19.34
CA THR A 199 7.89 -25.58 18.72
C THR A 199 9.17 -26.31 19.17
N VAL A 200 9.28 -26.61 20.46
CA VAL A 200 10.43 -27.37 21.03
C VAL A 200 10.49 -28.78 20.45
N GLU A 201 9.36 -29.49 20.38
CA GLU A 201 9.30 -30.86 19.82
C GLU A 201 9.67 -30.86 18.34
N ALA A 202 9.11 -29.96 17.54
CA ALA A 202 9.44 -29.82 16.12
C ALA A 202 10.92 -29.47 15.89
N THR A 203 11.49 -28.66 16.79
CA THR A 203 12.92 -28.28 16.74
C THR A 203 13.82 -29.46 17.04
N ARG A 204 13.50 -30.27 18.06
CA ARG A 204 14.24 -31.48 18.40
C ARG A 204 14.21 -32.50 17.26
N GLU A 205 13.04 -32.73 16.68
CA GLU A 205 12.91 -33.59 15.50
C GLU A 205 13.74 -33.09 14.31
N ALA A 206 13.76 -31.77 14.05
CA ALA A 206 14.53 -31.20 12.96
C ALA A 206 16.04 -31.38 13.17
N VAL A 207 16.53 -31.29 14.40
CA VAL A 207 17.93 -31.55 14.76
C VAL A 207 18.26 -33.04 14.56
N GLU A 208 17.40 -33.95 15.03
CA GLU A 208 17.61 -35.41 14.88
C GLU A 208 17.58 -35.88 13.42
N GLU A 209 16.70 -35.32 12.61
CA GLU A 209 16.55 -35.69 11.20
C GLU A 209 17.62 -35.11 10.27
N ASN A 210 18.35 -34.07 10.69
CA ASN A 210 19.33 -33.36 9.87
C ASN A 210 20.72 -33.31 10.49
N PRO A 211 21.36 -34.45 10.79
CA PRO A 211 22.65 -34.50 11.48
C PRO A 211 23.78 -33.82 10.67
N GLU A 212 23.75 -33.87 9.35
CA GLU A 212 24.75 -33.20 8.50
C GLU A 212 24.71 -31.66 8.70
N ALA A 213 23.54 -31.05 8.76
CA ALA A 213 23.40 -29.61 8.99
C ALA A 213 23.85 -29.20 10.40
N VAL A 214 23.66 -30.10 11.40
CA VAL A 214 24.14 -29.90 12.75
C VAL A 214 25.67 -29.96 12.78
N GLU A 215 26.29 -30.92 12.07
CA GLU A 215 27.77 -31.03 11.96
C GLU A 215 28.37 -29.81 11.28
N ASP A 216 27.74 -29.32 10.21
CA ASP A 216 28.17 -28.12 9.48
C ASP A 216 28.14 -26.88 10.39
N TYR A 217 27.05 -26.69 11.15
CA TYR A 217 26.93 -25.61 12.11
C TYR A 217 28.02 -25.69 13.21
N LEU A 218 28.24 -26.88 13.75
CA LEU A 218 29.31 -27.12 14.75
C LEU A 218 30.71 -26.95 14.14
N GLY A 219 30.86 -27.17 12.84
CA GLY A 219 32.08 -26.93 12.05
C GLY A 219 32.36 -25.45 11.78
N GLY A 220 31.42 -24.55 12.10
CA GLY A 220 31.57 -23.10 11.97
C GLY A 220 30.80 -22.49 10.77
N ASP A 221 29.97 -23.27 10.11
CA ASP A 221 29.05 -22.75 9.08
C ASP A 221 27.76 -22.22 9.75
N GLU A 222 27.75 -20.92 10.07
CA GLU A 222 26.59 -20.26 10.70
C GLU A 222 25.34 -20.26 9.81
N GLU A 223 25.47 -20.44 8.48
CA GLU A 223 24.30 -20.47 7.57
C GLU A 223 23.51 -21.76 7.69
N ALA A 224 24.13 -22.85 8.16
CA ALA A 224 23.47 -24.14 8.36
C ALA A 224 22.29 -24.06 9.36
N ILE A 225 22.33 -23.13 10.33
CA ILE A 225 21.20 -22.92 11.25
C ILE A 225 19.95 -22.43 10.52
N ASN A 226 20.10 -21.61 9.46
CA ASN A 226 18.94 -21.12 8.70
C ASN A 226 18.22 -22.26 7.97
N TYR A 227 18.97 -23.29 7.54
CA TYR A 227 18.37 -24.48 6.97
C TYR A 227 17.53 -25.24 8.01
N LEU A 228 18.07 -25.40 9.24
CA LEU A 228 17.34 -26.06 10.34
C LEU A 228 16.08 -25.26 10.73
N VAL A 229 16.18 -23.92 10.81
CA VAL A 229 14.99 -23.06 11.00
C VAL A 229 13.95 -23.32 9.93
N GLY A 230 14.36 -23.40 8.65
CA GLY A 230 13.45 -23.73 7.55
C GLY A 230 12.76 -25.09 7.72
N GLN A 231 13.45 -26.10 8.25
CA GLN A 231 12.86 -27.42 8.54
C GLN A 231 11.81 -27.35 9.65
N VAL A 232 12.09 -26.63 10.75
CA VAL A 232 11.14 -26.40 11.84
C VAL A 232 9.92 -25.64 11.34
N MET A 233 10.11 -24.56 10.59
CA MET A 233 9.01 -23.77 9.99
C MET A 233 8.15 -24.63 9.07
N SER A 234 8.76 -25.53 8.29
CA SER A 234 8.00 -26.46 7.43
C SER A 234 7.18 -27.47 8.24
N LYS A 235 7.73 -28.00 9.36
CA LYS A 235 7.03 -28.94 10.24
C LYS A 235 5.87 -28.31 10.99
N THR A 236 6.00 -27.03 11.35
CA THR A 236 4.97 -26.27 12.10
C THR A 236 4.03 -25.48 11.17
N GLY A 237 4.12 -25.67 9.84
CA GLY A 237 3.28 -24.92 8.89
C GLY A 237 3.47 -23.40 8.96
N GLY A 238 4.66 -22.92 9.41
CA GLY A 238 4.94 -21.49 9.58
C GLY A 238 4.41 -20.87 10.87
N SER A 239 3.81 -21.67 11.76
CA SER A 239 3.20 -21.20 13.01
C SER A 239 4.21 -21.01 14.17
N ALA A 240 5.40 -21.63 14.08
CA ALA A 240 6.46 -21.41 15.09
C ALA A 240 7.05 -20.01 14.98
N ASP A 241 7.42 -19.42 16.12
CA ASP A 241 8.15 -18.16 16.16
C ASP A 241 9.61 -18.37 15.76
N PRO A 242 10.12 -17.73 14.69
CA PRO A 242 11.51 -17.91 14.26
C PRO A 242 12.55 -17.53 15.31
N ALA A 243 12.24 -16.58 16.22
CA ALA A 243 13.15 -16.21 17.31
C ALA A 243 13.25 -17.33 18.34
N VAL A 244 12.11 -17.88 18.76
CA VAL A 244 12.05 -19.05 19.66
C VAL A 244 12.74 -20.25 19.04
N VAL A 245 12.46 -20.53 17.76
CA VAL A 245 13.10 -21.62 17.01
C VAL A 245 14.61 -21.49 17.02
N ASN A 246 15.16 -20.31 16.77
CA ASN A 246 16.61 -20.05 16.78
C ASN A 246 17.23 -20.31 18.17
N ASP A 247 16.56 -19.87 19.23
CA ASP A 247 17.05 -20.03 20.58
C ASP A 247 17.04 -21.51 21.00
N VAL A 248 15.95 -22.23 20.71
CA VAL A 248 15.83 -23.67 20.99
C VAL A 248 16.81 -24.49 20.15
N LEU A 249 17.01 -24.18 18.86
CA LEU A 249 18.03 -24.84 18.01
C LEU A 249 19.41 -24.74 18.58
N ARG A 250 19.81 -23.55 19.02
CA ARG A 250 21.12 -23.35 19.63
C ARG A 250 21.30 -24.16 20.93
N GLN A 251 20.24 -24.28 21.71
CA GLN A 251 20.25 -25.07 22.95
C GLN A 251 20.32 -26.56 22.64
N GLU A 252 19.48 -27.10 21.77
CA GLU A 252 19.44 -28.54 21.40
C GLU A 252 20.77 -28.97 20.73
N ILE A 253 21.34 -28.13 19.83
CA ILE A 253 22.63 -28.41 19.21
C ILE A 253 23.78 -28.40 20.26
N ALA A 254 23.71 -27.53 21.26
CA ALA A 254 24.72 -27.49 22.34
C ALA A 254 24.63 -28.75 23.22
N GLU A 255 23.41 -29.23 23.52
CA GLU A 255 23.17 -30.47 24.27
C GLU A 255 23.60 -31.72 23.50
N ALA A 256 23.40 -31.76 22.18
CA ALA A 256 23.83 -32.86 21.33
C ALA A 256 25.38 -33.01 21.23
N LYS A 257 26.12 -32.01 21.67
CA LYS A 257 27.59 -32.02 21.69
C LYS A 257 28.20 -32.68 22.92
N GLU A 258 27.43 -32.89 23.99
CA GLU A 258 27.88 -33.57 25.22
C GLU A 258 27.70 -35.09 25.12
#